data_51031a8ce19b65b612b4837da1007fc6
#
_entry.id   51031a8ce19b65b612b4837da1007fc6
#
_cell.length_a   1.000
_cell.length_b   1.000
_cell.length_c   1.000
_cell.angle_alpha   90.00
_cell.angle_beta   90.00
_cell.angle_gamma   90.00
#
_symmetry.space_group_name_H-M   'P 1'
#
loop_
_entity.id
_entity.type
_entity.pdbx_description
1 polymer ?
#
loop_
_entity_poly.entity_id
_entity_poly.type
_entity_poly.pdbx_seq_one_letter_code
_entity_poly.pdbx_strand_id
1 'polypeptide(L)'
;MAVVKDLFFVARIRETARLAGAGASFARTPAELAAALDETPDLVLLDLTTQGWDYDAFFATLAGSMPPVPVLGFTTHALARHTQPLHSRCTRVVTRETLTQELGRFLTEGIAA
;
A
#
# COMPACT_ATOMS: atom_id res chain seq x y z
N MET A 1 -1.13 -6.99 1.13
CA MET A 1 -0.69 -6.72 -0.26
C MET A 1 0.05 -5.40 -0.29
N ALA A 2 1.27 -5.36 -0.81
CA ALA A 2 2.06 -4.14 -0.85
C ALA A 2 2.57 -3.84 -2.27
N VAL A 3 2.34 -2.61 -2.74
CA VAL A 3 2.82 -2.09 -4.01
C VAL A 3 4.00 -1.19 -3.69
N VAL A 4 5.18 -1.80 -3.59
CA VAL A 4 6.42 -1.17 -3.13
C VAL A 4 7.59 -1.70 -3.96
N LYS A 5 8.49 -0.80 -4.34
CA LYS A 5 9.66 -1.14 -5.15
C LYS A 5 10.94 -1.28 -4.32
N ASP A 6 11.06 -0.52 -3.23
CA ASP A 6 12.24 -0.51 -2.36
C ASP A 6 12.39 -1.85 -1.66
N LEU A 7 13.46 -2.59 -1.97
CA LEU A 7 13.68 -3.93 -1.44
C LEU A 7 13.90 -3.97 0.07
N PHE A 8 14.51 -2.93 0.64
CA PHE A 8 14.69 -2.86 2.10
C PHE A 8 13.35 -2.70 2.80
N PHE A 9 12.46 -1.89 2.22
CA PHE A 9 11.13 -1.68 2.77
C PHE A 9 10.26 -2.93 2.58
N VAL A 10 10.39 -3.61 1.45
CA VAL A 10 9.72 -4.90 1.21
C VAL A 10 10.11 -5.91 2.29
N ALA A 11 11.39 -6.03 2.61
CA ALA A 11 11.86 -6.95 3.65
C ALA A 11 11.28 -6.59 5.02
N ARG A 12 11.19 -5.29 5.33
CA ARG A 12 10.62 -4.81 6.59
C ARG A 12 9.14 -5.12 6.69
N ILE A 13 8.39 -4.89 5.62
CA ILE A 13 6.96 -5.21 5.57
C ILE A 13 6.74 -6.71 5.76
N ARG A 14 7.54 -7.52 5.06
CA ARG A 14 7.44 -8.99 5.16
C ARG A 14 7.67 -9.47 6.58
N GLU A 15 8.70 -8.95 7.24
CA GLU A 15 9.02 -9.35 8.63
C GLU A 15 7.93 -8.90 9.61
N THR A 16 7.44 -7.67 9.46
CA THR A 16 6.36 -7.16 10.31
C THR A 16 5.08 -7.99 10.14
N ALA A 17 4.76 -8.36 8.90
CA ALA A 17 3.60 -9.20 8.62
C ALA A 17 3.76 -10.59 9.25
N ARG A 18 4.94 -11.17 9.16
CA ARG A 18 5.23 -12.46 9.77
C ARG A 18 5.01 -12.42 11.29
N LEU A 19 5.51 -11.39 11.94
CA LEU A 19 5.35 -11.22 13.38
C LEU A 19 3.90 -10.96 13.79
N ALA A 20 3.13 -10.35 12.93
CA ALA A 20 1.71 -10.09 13.18
C ALA A 20 0.80 -11.26 12.80
N GLY A 21 1.35 -12.34 12.26
CA GLY A 21 0.57 -13.48 11.80
C GLY A 21 -0.20 -13.22 10.52
N ALA A 22 0.19 -12.21 9.74
CA ALA A 22 -0.48 -11.83 8.50
C ALA A 22 0.29 -12.33 7.30
N GLY A 23 -0.42 -12.67 6.23
CA GLY A 23 0.19 -12.97 4.94
C GLY A 23 0.65 -11.68 4.26
N ALA A 24 1.71 -11.77 3.46
CA ALA A 24 2.20 -10.64 2.68
C ALA A 24 2.46 -11.06 1.24
N SER A 25 2.00 -10.25 0.29
CA SER A 25 2.30 -10.38 -1.12
C SER A 25 2.70 -9.02 -1.67
N PHE A 26 3.41 -9.00 -2.80
CA PHE A 26 4.01 -7.78 -3.33
C PHE A 26 3.76 -7.67 -4.82
N ALA A 27 3.58 -6.44 -5.30
CA ALA A 27 3.40 -6.13 -6.70
C ALA A 27 4.19 -4.89 -7.08
N ARG A 28 4.68 -4.83 -8.31
CA ARG A 28 5.38 -3.68 -8.86
C ARG A 28 4.73 -3.16 -10.13
N THR A 29 3.72 -3.87 -10.64
CA THR A 29 3.01 -3.49 -11.87
C THR A 29 1.52 -3.60 -11.65
N PRO A 30 0.70 -2.87 -12.44
CA PRO A 30 -0.76 -3.04 -12.36
C PRO A 30 -1.21 -4.48 -12.63
N ALA A 31 -0.53 -5.21 -13.51
CA ALA A 31 -0.86 -6.61 -13.79
C ALA A 31 -0.61 -7.50 -12.58
N GLU A 32 0.52 -7.32 -11.90
CA GLU A 32 0.83 -8.04 -10.67
C GLU A 32 -0.17 -7.71 -9.56
N LEU A 33 -0.56 -6.43 -9.47
CA LEU A 33 -1.58 -6.02 -8.50
C LEU A 33 -2.92 -6.68 -8.79
N ALA A 34 -3.34 -6.72 -10.06
CA ALA A 34 -4.59 -7.36 -10.44
C ALA A 34 -4.60 -8.84 -10.04
N ALA A 35 -3.49 -9.56 -10.28
CA ALA A 35 -3.36 -10.95 -9.87
C ALA A 35 -3.45 -11.12 -8.36
N ALA A 36 -2.81 -10.23 -7.60
CA ALA A 36 -2.85 -10.27 -6.14
C ALA A 36 -4.25 -9.96 -5.58
N LEU A 37 -5.01 -9.09 -6.24
CA LEU A 37 -6.37 -8.76 -5.82
C LEU A 37 -7.32 -9.95 -5.94
N ASP A 38 -7.04 -10.91 -6.82
CA ASP A 38 -7.84 -12.12 -6.94
C ASP A 38 -7.78 -12.98 -5.67
N GLU A 39 -6.77 -12.79 -4.83
CA GLU A 39 -6.64 -13.46 -3.54
C GLU A 39 -7.37 -12.73 -2.41
N THR A 40 -8.11 -11.68 -2.72
CA THR A 40 -8.92 -10.89 -1.79
C THR A 40 -8.15 -10.40 -0.56
N PRO A 41 -7.08 -9.60 -0.74
CA PRO A 41 -6.33 -9.06 0.40
C PRO A 41 -7.21 -8.12 1.24
N ASP A 42 -6.93 -8.05 2.53
CA ASP A 42 -7.66 -7.18 3.45
C ASP A 42 -7.19 -5.73 3.39
N LEU A 43 -5.99 -5.50 2.88
CA LEU A 43 -5.36 -4.19 2.86
C LEU A 43 -4.33 -4.12 1.73
N VAL A 44 -4.29 -2.99 1.04
CA VAL A 44 -3.23 -2.68 0.08
C VAL A 44 -2.40 -1.51 0.61
N LEU A 45 -1.10 -1.72 0.72
CA LEU A 45 -0.13 -0.65 0.99
C LEU A 45 0.38 -0.13 -0.36
N LEU A 46 0.38 1.17 -0.55
CA LEU A 46 0.82 1.78 -1.81
C LEU A 46 1.85 2.87 -1.55
N ASP A 47 3.05 2.70 -2.08
CA ASP A 47 4.09 3.72 -2.05
C ASP A 47 3.76 4.80 -3.07
N LEU A 48 3.49 6.02 -2.60
CA LEU A 48 3.14 7.15 -3.45
C LEU A 48 4.36 7.91 -3.97
N THR A 49 5.57 7.48 -3.60
CA THR A 49 6.80 8.22 -3.89
C THR A 49 7.65 7.63 -5.01
N THR A 50 7.21 6.54 -5.64
CA THR A 50 7.99 5.90 -6.70
C THR A 50 7.84 6.67 -8.01
N GLN A 51 8.95 7.20 -8.51
CA GLN A 51 8.94 7.90 -9.79
C GLN A 51 8.80 6.90 -10.94
N GLY A 52 8.12 7.33 -12.00
CA GLY A 52 7.94 6.53 -13.20
C GLY A 52 6.78 5.53 -13.13
N TRP A 53 6.11 5.40 -11.99
CA TRP A 53 4.92 4.55 -11.90
C TRP A 53 3.68 5.26 -12.44
N ASP A 54 2.86 4.52 -13.16
CA ASP A 54 1.55 4.99 -13.64
C ASP A 54 0.52 4.78 -12.53
N TYR A 55 0.38 5.78 -11.66
CA TYR A 55 -0.57 5.69 -10.54
C TYR A 55 -2.03 5.62 -11.01
N ASP A 56 -2.35 6.23 -12.14
CA ASP A 56 -3.70 6.12 -12.68
C ASP A 56 -4.04 4.67 -13.02
N ALA A 57 -3.09 3.92 -13.56
CA ALA A 57 -3.28 2.50 -13.86
C ALA A 57 -3.41 1.67 -12.58
N PHE A 58 -2.63 1.96 -11.54
CA PHE A 58 -2.75 1.28 -10.26
C PHE A 58 -4.12 1.54 -9.62
N PHE A 59 -4.56 2.80 -9.60
CA PHE A 59 -5.87 3.14 -9.01
C PHE A 59 -7.03 2.58 -9.82
N ALA A 60 -6.92 2.53 -11.15
CA ALA A 60 -7.94 1.91 -11.98
C ALA A 60 -8.06 0.41 -11.65
N THR A 61 -6.94 -0.27 -11.46
CA THR A 61 -6.92 -1.68 -11.07
C THR A 61 -7.57 -1.87 -9.69
N LEU A 62 -7.24 -1.01 -8.73
CA LEU A 62 -7.83 -1.06 -7.39
C LEU A 62 -9.34 -0.81 -7.41
N ALA A 63 -9.80 0.11 -8.23
CA ALA A 63 -11.22 0.45 -8.35
C ALA A 63 -12.04 -0.72 -8.88
N GLY A 64 -11.43 -1.64 -9.62
CA GLY A 64 -12.10 -2.83 -10.13
C GLY A 64 -12.24 -3.96 -9.13
N SER A 65 -11.67 -3.85 -7.92
CA SER A 65 -11.76 -4.92 -6.93
C SER A 65 -13.17 -4.98 -6.30
N MET A 66 -13.66 -6.20 -6.09
CA MET A 66 -14.97 -6.44 -5.49
C MET A 66 -14.84 -7.57 -4.46
N PRO A 67 -15.10 -7.30 -3.16
CA PRO A 67 -15.44 -5.99 -2.59
C PRO A 67 -14.29 -5.00 -2.64
N PRO A 68 -14.56 -3.69 -2.47
CA PRO A 68 -13.49 -2.69 -2.45
C PRO A 68 -12.47 -2.97 -1.35
N VAL A 69 -11.18 -2.90 -1.69
CA VAL A 69 -10.13 -3.11 -0.72
C VAL A 69 -9.64 -1.76 -0.17
N PRO A 70 -9.43 -1.64 1.15
CA PRO A 70 -8.85 -0.42 1.70
C PRO A 70 -7.42 -0.21 1.20
N VAL A 71 -7.08 1.04 0.90
CA VAL A 71 -5.75 1.42 0.39
C VAL A 71 -5.09 2.37 1.38
N LEU A 72 -3.97 1.95 1.94
CA LEU A 72 -3.13 2.78 2.79
C LEU A 72 -1.95 3.28 1.95
N GLY A 73 -2.03 4.54 1.53
CA GLY A 73 -0.93 5.18 0.83
C GLY A 73 0.10 5.72 1.81
N PHE A 74 1.36 5.76 1.41
CA PHE A 74 2.38 6.40 2.23
C PHE A 74 3.31 7.26 1.39
N THR A 75 3.76 8.35 2.00
CA THR A 75 4.61 9.36 1.39
C THR A 75 5.67 9.79 2.42
N THR A 76 6.51 10.73 2.07
CA THR A 76 7.48 11.33 2.99
C THR A 76 7.11 12.79 3.23
N HIS A 77 7.61 13.39 4.32
CA HIS A 77 7.41 14.82 4.56
C HIS A 77 7.93 15.68 3.40
N ALA A 78 9.08 15.27 2.83
CA ALA A 78 9.68 15.99 1.72
C ALA A 78 8.81 15.96 0.46
N LEU A 79 8.07 14.88 0.24
CA LEU A 79 7.29 14.66 -0.98
C LEU A 79 5.77 14.79 -0.76
N ALA A 80 5.33 15.10 0.46
CA ALA A 80 3.91 15.14 0.79
C ALA A 80 3.12 16.08 -0.13
N ARG A 81 3.66 17.25 -0.44
CA ARG A 81 3.01 18.20 -1.35
C ARG A 81 2.98 17.67 -2.78
N HIS A 82 4.06 17.04 -3.22
CA HIS A 82 4.15 16.47 -4.56
C HIS A 82 3.16 15.33 -4.77
N THR A 83 2.93 14.50 -3.75
CA THR A 83 2.01 13.36 -3.82
C THR A 83 0.55 13.73 -3.50
N GLN A 84 0.29 14.98 -3.10
CA GLN A 84 -1.03 15.44 -2.68
C GLN A 84 -2.17 15.04 -3.63
N PRO A 85 -2.01 15.14 -4.97
CA PRO A 85 -3.10 14.76 -5.88
C PRO A 85 -3.52 13.29 -5.77
N LEU A 86 -2.66 12.43 -5.21
CA LEU A 86 -2.96 11.01 -5.04
C LEU A 86 -3.65 10.70 -3.71
N HIS A 87 -3.58 11.61 -2.73
CA HIS A 87 -4.03 11.34 -1.38
C HIS A 87 -5.53 11.03 -1.30
N SER A 88 -6.35 11.75 -2.06
CA SER A 88 -7.81 11.55 -2.05
C SER A 88 -8.22 10.23 -2.69
N ARG A 89 -7.34 9.58 -3.42
CA ARG A 89 -7.60 8.30 -4.08
C ARG A 89 -7.28 7.10 -3.19
N CYS A 90 -6.69 7.34 -2.01
CA CYS A 90 -6.42 6.33 -1.01
C CYS A 90 -7.48 6.39 0.09
N THR A 91 -7.67 5.29 0.82
CA THR A 91 -8.54 5.29 2.00
C THR A 91 -7.93 6.16 3.10
N ARG A 92 -6.61 6.07 3.24
CA ARG A 92 -5.84 6.85 4.21
C ARG A 92 -4.42 7.03 3.68
N VAL A 93 -3.78 8.13 4.06
CA VAL A 93 -2.38 8.37 3.73
C VAL A 93 -1.62 8.72 5.01
N VAL A 94 -0.46 8.10 5.17
CA VAL A 94 0.43 8.34 6.30
C VAL A 94 1.83 8.62 5.80
N THR A 95 2.71 9.10 6.67
CA THR A 95 4.12 9.20 6.34
C THR A 95 4.78 7.83 6.45
N ARG A 96 5.90 7.65 5.76
CA ARG A 96 6.69 6.43 5.85
C ARG A 96 7.11 6.15 7.29
N GLU A 97 7.44 7.20 8.05
CA GLU A 97 7.79 7.08 9.46
C GLU A 97 6.62 6.54 10.30
N THR A 98 5.43 7.10 10.13
CA THR A 98 4.23 6.61 10.82
C THR A 98 3.92 5.17 10.41
N LEU A 99 4.04 4.86 9.13
CA LEU A 99 3.83 3.50 8.66
C LEU A 99 4.79 2.52 9.33
N THR A 100 6.06 2.88 9.42
CA THR A 100 7.07 2.04 10.07
C THR A 100 6.72 1.76 11.53
N GLN A 101 6.23 2.77 12.26
CA GLN A 101 5.87 2.64 13.67
C GLN A 101 4.57 1.86 13.88
N GLU A 102 3.61 2.00 12.97
CA GLU A 102 2.25 1.53 13.16
C GLU A 102 1.85 0.34 12.28
N LEU A 103 2.77 -0.16 11.45
CA LEU A 103 2.45 -1.18 10.46
C LEU A 103 1.82 -2.42 11.09
N GLY A 104 2.39 -2.91 12.19
CA GLY A 104 1.86 -4.08 12.89
C GLY A 104 0.40 -3.87 13.30
N ARG A 105 0.07 -2.69 13.79
CA ARG A 105 -1.30 -2.34 14.18
C ARG A 105 -2.23 -2.27 12.97
N PHE A 106 -1.78 -1.67 11.88
CA PHE A 106 -2.59 -1.61 10.66
C PHE A 106 -2.88 -3.01 10.12
N LEU A 107 -1.93 -3.94 10.21
CA LEU A 107 -2.11 -5.30 9.73
C LEU A 107 -3.07 -6.11 10.60
N THR A 108 -3.18 -5.81 11.89
CA THR A 108 -4.04 -6.54 12.81
C THR A 108 -5.40 -5.89 13.01
N GLU A 109 -5.47 -4.55 12.99
CA GLU A 109 -6.70 -3.80 13.28
C GLU A 109 -7.30 -3.12 12.06
N GLY A 110 -6.57 -3.07 10.93
CA GLY A 110 -7.00 -2.37 9.74
C GLY A 110 -6.80 -0.86 9.85
N ILE A 111 -7.28 -0.14 8.83
CA ILE A 111 -7.13 1.33 8.73
C ILE A 111 -8.48 2.03 8.74
N ALA A 112 -9.47 1.43 9.34
CA ALA A 112 -10.81 2.01 9.40
C ALA A 112 -10.74 3.45 9.88
N ALA A 113 -11.43 4.32 9.17
CA ALA A 113 -11.47 5.74 9.48
C ALA A 113 -12.20 6.00 10.79
#